data_0dca6f4b6a680f1ca6cf30e46d939b2a
#
_entry.id   0dca6f4b6a680f1ca6cf30e46d939b2a
#
_cell.length_a   1.000
_cell.length_b   1.000
_cell.length_c   1.000
_cell.angle_alpha   90.00
_cell.angle_beta   90.00
_cell.angle_gamma   90.00
#
_symmetry.space_group_name_H-M   'P 1'
#
loop_
_entity.id
_entity.type
_entity.pdbx_description
1 polymer ?
#
loop_
_entity_poly.entity_id
_entity_poly.type
_entity_poly.pdbx_seq_one_letter_code
_entity_poly.pdbx_strand_id
1 'polypeptide(L)'
;MNAMNLFRSAIRPTGAALISAALLVSMPFGGGTANPDGAQAAEKLDGFVPPGEISAEIRLMVGKNARQNRERAVEIQQERGGIETGLRAEFIGGGDCPEIDSEQWAIDYSHKRRGAAIHKGVDIPQPEGTPIRAVANGMVVGKFANEGNRKGIEIMLRHTPAETGLPFWTYSQYTHLLDMSPLPIGATVKMGQEIGKTSNSGRMGRRIRRDALHFAILYSKQPGWSRAGRFVAPEDGYWMDPNAFYRTAPPWDSRALSQLPDDQKGVKVPYMKEDGSFVQPATKRIWPYVCD
;
A
#
# COMPACT_ATOMS: atom_id res chain seq x y z
N MET A 1 -61.26 -29.48 10.07
CA MET A 1 -61.81 -29.87 11.41
C MET A 1 -61.07 -28.98 12.41
N ASN A 2 -61.77 -27.94 12.83
CA ASN A 2 -62.20 -27.55 14.15
C ASN A 2 -61.04 -27.22 15.10
N ALA A 3 -61.04 -26.15 15.77
CA ALA A 3 -61.84 -25.01 16.22
C ALA A 3 -61.03 -24.42 17.41
N MET A 4 -60.74 -23.15 17.45
CA MET A 4 -61.48 -22.07 18.14
C MET A 4 -61.67 -22.26 19.66
N ASN A 5 -61.13 -21.32 20.43
CA ASN A 5 -61.80 -20.42 21.40
C ASN A 5 -60.77 -19.79 22.33
N LEU A 6 -60.56 -18.47 22.39
CA LEU A 6 -61.31 -17.39 23.05
C LEU A 6 -61.50 -17.56 24.60
N PHE A 7 -60.98 -16.58 25.35
CA PHE A 7 -61.58 -15.77 26.40
C PHE A 7 -60.52 -14.83 27.02
N ARG A 8 -60.58 -13.53 26.81
CA ARG A 8 -61.13 -12.43 27.62
C ARG A 8 -60.84 -12.52 29.14
N SER A 9 -60.19 -11.53 29.71
CA SER A 9 -60.83 -10.52 30.54
C SER A 9 -59.86 -9.46 31.07
N ALA A 10 -60.31 -8.25 31.06
CA ALA A 10 -59.73 -7.03 31.54
C ALA A 10 -59.76 -6.90 33.07
N ILE A 11 -58.80 -6.11 33.63
CA ILE A 11 -59.04 -5.21 34.76
C ILE A 11 -58.01 -4.15 34.79
N ARG A 12 -58.41 -2.86 34.72
CA ARG A 12 -57.66 -1.67 35.21
C ARG A 12 -58.10 -1.43 36.67
N PRO A 13 -57.22 -0.83 37.53
CA PRO A 13 -57.47 0.56 37.87
C PRO A 13 -56.19 1.41 38.08
N THR A 14 -56.30 2.62 37.68
CA THR A 14 -56.10 3.94 38.32
C THR A 14 -54.96 4.11 39.35
N GLY A 15 -54.14 5.10 39.08
CA GLY A 15 -53.72 6.09 40.05
C GLY A 15 -52.24 6.31 40.27
N ALA A 16 -51.72 7.40 39.83
CA ALA A 16 -50.94 8.40 40.54
C ALA A 16 -49.88 9.04 39.60
N ALA A 17 -50.14 10.26 39.28
CA ALA A 17 -49.20 11.14 38.59
C ALA A 17 -48.04 11.47 39.52
N LEU A 18 -46.82 11.18 39.11
CA LEU A 18 -45.59 11.81 39.63
C LEU A 18 -44.98 12.60 38.51
N ILE A 19 -45.09 13.92 38.66
CA ILE A 19 -44.38 14.91 37.82
C ILE A 19 -42.91 14.84 38.18
N SER A 20 -42.11 14.22 37.34
CA SER A 20 -40.66 14.35 37.40
C SER A 20 -40.21 15.36 36.34
N ALA A 21 -39.75 16.49 36.80
CA ALA A 21 -39.12 17.51 35.99
C ALA A 21 -37.89 16.96 35.32
N ALA A 22 -37.95 16.72 34.00
CA ALA A 22 -36.78 16.41 33.21
C ALA A 22 -35.99 17.69 32.98
N LEU A 23 -34.83 17.82 33.62
CA LEU A 23 -33.83 18.77 33.24
C LEU A 23 -33.36 18.42 31.81
N LEU A 24 -33.71 19.23 30.85
CA LEU A 24 -33.13 19.22 29.51
C LEU A 24 -31.71 19.77 29.65
N VAL A 25 -30.74 18.88 29.82
CA VAL A 25 -29.34 19.20 29.54
C VAL A 25 -29.18 19.24 28.03
N SER A 26 -29.18 20.45 27.49
CA SER A 26 -28.80 20.70 26.10
C SER A 26 -27.30 20.37 25.95
N MET A 27 -27.00 19.20 25.44
CA MET A 27 -25.66 18.91 24.94
C MET A 27 -25.47 19.72 23.65
N PRO A 28 -24.39 20.48 23.53
CA PRO A 28 -24.06 21.08 22.26
C PRO A 28 -23.72 19.97 21.26
N PHE A 29 -24.42 19.93 20.14
CA PHE A 29 -23.98 19.23 18.96
C PHE A 29 -22.60 19.78 18.59
N GLY A 30 -21.57 19.06 18.97
CA GLY A 30 -20.22 19.30 18.48
C GLY A 30 -20.21 19.06 16.99
N GLY A 31 -20.32 20.10 16.21
CA GLY A 31 -19.96 20.10 14.81
C GLY A 31 -18.52 19.58 14.73
N GLY A 32 -18.33 18.42 14.14
CA GLY A 32 -17.01 17.91 13.83
C GLY A 32 -16.33 18.86 12.86
N THR A 33 -15.60 19.82 13.40
CA THR A 33 -14.64 20.60 12.65
C THR A 33 -13.61 19.63 12.09
N ALA A 34 -13.60 19.50 10.76
CA ALA A 34 -12.50 18.83 10.07
C ALA A 34 -11.20 19.39 10.66
N ASN A 35 -10.39 18.53 11.23
CA ASN A 35 -9.19 18.89 11.96
C ASN A 35 -8.23 19.58 10.98
N PRO A 36 -8.01 20.91 11.05
CA PRO A 36 -7.11 21.59 10.13
C PRO A 36 -5.65 21.17 10.36
N ASP A 37 -5.35 20.51 11.48
CA ASP A 37 -4.01 20.08 11.85
C ASP A 37 -3.43 19.00 10.90
N GLY A 38 -4.29 18.21 10.25
CA GLY A 38 -3.83 17.19 9.29
C GLY A 38 -3.21 17.77 8.01
N ALA A 39 -3.75 18.86 7.49
CA ALA A 39 -3.24 19.51 6.29
C ALA A 39 -1.96 20.32 6.60
N GLN A 40 -1.95 21.06 7.71
CA GLN A 40 -0.78 21.82 8.14
C GLN A 40 0.40 20.92 8.55
N ALA A 41 0.14 19.73 9.13
CA ALA A 41 1.19 18.76 9.40
C ALA A 41 1.80 18.19 8.12
N ALA A 42 1.00 17.99 7.07
CA ALA A 42 1.48 17.48 5.78
C ALA A 42 2.37 18.49 5.03
N GLU A 43 2.11 19.78 5.15
CA GLU A 43 2.93 20.84 4.55
C GLU A 43 4.32 20.96 5.16
N LYS A 44 4.51 20.46 6.36
CA LYS A 44 5.82 20.44 7.06
C LYS A 44 6.65 19.19 6.76
N LEU A 45 6.11 18.22 6.03
CA LEU A 45 6.86 17.03 5.66
C LEU A 45 7.83 17.34 4.53
N ASP A 46 9.06 16.82 4.66
CA ASP A 46 10.13 17.06 3.67
C ASP A 46 9.69 16.68 2.26
N GLY A 47 9.83 17.63 1.32
CA GLY A 47 9.47 17.46 -0.09
C GLY A 47 7.97 17.38 -0.37
N PHE A 48 7.07 17.60 0.61
CA PHE A 48 5.64 17.59 0.35
C PHE A 48 5.23 18.77 -0.55
N VAL A 49 4.49 18.47 -1.60
CA VAL A 49 3.85 19.46 -2.49
C VAL A 49 2.33 19.31 -2.43
N PRO A 50 1.58 20.38 -2.57
CA PRO A 50 0.11 20.30 -2.58
C PRO A 50 -0.41 19.37 -3.68
N PRO A 51 -1.49 18.61 -3.44
CA PRO A 51 -2.03 17.69 -4.43
C PRO A 51 -2.37 18.31 -5.79
N GLY A 52 -2.66 19.60 -5.84
CA GLY A 52 -2.97 20.33 -7.07
C GLY A 52 -1.77 20.51 -8.01
N GLU A 53 -0.55 20.49 -7.47
CA GLU A 53 0.69 20.73 -8.22
C GLU A 53 1.24 19.46 -8.90
N ILE A 54 0.79 18.29 -8.52
CA ILE A 54 1.16 17.04 -9.19
C ILE A 54 0.44 16.95 -10.54
N SER A 55 1.19 16.73 -11.62
CA SER A 55 0.68 16.69 -12.99
C SER A 55 -0.43 15.67 -13.20
N ALA A 56 -1.29 15.89 -14.20
CA ALA A 56 -2.35 14.96 -14.58
C ALA A 56 -1.78 13.61 -15.05
N GLU A 57 -0.61 13.62 -15.70
CA GLU A 57 0.10 12.44 -16.16
C GLU A 57 0.53 11.55 -14.97
N ILE A 58 1.16 12.13 -13.94
CA ILE A 58 1.54 11.40 -12.72
C ILE A 58 0.30 10.82 -12.02
N ARG A 59 -0.84 11.50 -12.07
CA ARG A 59 -2.11 10.96 -11.54
C ARG A 59 -2.60 9.75 -12.33
N LEU A 60 -2.43 9.73 -13.65
CA LEU A 60 -2.72 8.57 -14.49
C LEU A 60 -1.74 7.43 -14.20
N MET A 61 -0.45 7.71 -14.04
CA MET A 61 0.56 6.74 -13.66
C MET A 61 0.18 5.96 -12.39
N VAL A 62 -0.27 6.65 -11.34
CA VAL A 62 -0.71 5.98 -10.10
C VAL A 62 -2.14 5.43 -10.18
N GLY A 63 -2.83 5.59 -11.31
CA GLY A 63 -4.10 4.94 -11.60
C GLY A 63 -5.36 5.67 -11.14
N LYS A 64 -5.29 6.93 -10.70
CA LYS A 64 -6.46 7.66 -10.18
C LYS A 64 -7.60 7.78 -11.20
N ASN A 65 -7.28 8.05 -12.46
CA ASN A 65 -8.26 8.29 -13.53
C ASN A 65 -8.34 7.13 -14.54
N ALA A 66 -7.80 5.95 -14.22
CA ALA A 66 -7.74 4.80 -15.12
C ALA A 66 -9.12 4.37 -15.67
N ARG A 67 -10.21 4.59 -14.92
CA ARG A 67 -11.57 4.29 -15.41
C ARG A 67 -12.01 5.18 -16.56
N GLN A 68 -11.63 6.44 -16.55
CA GLN A 68 -12.09 7.45 -17.52
C GLN A 68 -11.19 7.50 -18.76
N ASN A 69 -9.93 7.10 -18.61
CA ASN A 69 -8.90 7.20 -19.64
C ASN A 69 -7.99 5.96 -19.64
N ARG A 70 -8.56 4.79 -19.93
CA ARG A 70 -7.91 3.48 -19.71
C ARG A 70 -6.69 3.26 -20.57
N GLU A 71 -6.81 3.49 -21.86
CA GLU A 71 -5.73 3.31 -22.83
C GLU A 71 -4.59 4.27 -22.51
N ARG A 72 -4.89 5.54 -22.37
CA ARG A 72 -3.89 6.55 -22.00
C ARG A 72 -3.25 6.29 -20.64
N ALA A 73 -3.99 5.74 -19.67
CA ALA A 73 -3.42 5.35 -18.38
C ALA A 73 -2.43 4.18 -18.51
N VAL A 74 -2.71 3.21 -19.36
CA VAL A 74 -1.80 2.09 -19.65
C VAL A 74 -0.55 2.58 -20.33
N GLU A 75 -0.68 3.41 -21.38
CA GLU A 75 0.44 4.04 -22.08
C GLU A 75 1.35 4.80 -21.10
N ILE A 76 0.80 5.70 -20.29
CA ILE A 76 1.54 6.44 -19.28
C ILE A 76 2.23 5.50 -18.28
N GLN A 77 1.56 4.45 -17.83
CA GLN A 77 2.16 3.49 -16.91
C GLN A 77 3.35 2.75 -17.51
N GLN A 78 3.28 2.42 -18.80
CA GLN A 78 4.38 1.82 -19.56
C GLN A 78 5.50 2.83 -19.83
N GLU A 79 5.18 4.03 -20.27
CA GLU A 79 6.14 5.13 -20.45
C GLU A 79 6.88 5.44 -19.15
N ARG A 80 6.19 5.33 -18.01
CA ARG A 80 6.67 5.57 -16.66
C ARG A 80 7.16 4.30 -15.95
N GLY A 81 7.66 3.32 -16.68
CA GLY A 81 8.38 2.17 -16.15
C GLY A 81 7.57 0.91 -15.88
N GLY A 82 6.27 0.88 -16.10
CA GLY A 82 5.44 -0.32 -15.99
C GLY A 82 5.68 -1.30 -17.15
N ILE A 83 6.91 -1.79 -17.27
CA ILE A 83 7.38 -2.71 -18.32
C ILE A 83 8.01 -3.92 -17.66
N GLU A 84 7.67 -5.12 -18.12
CA GLU A 84 8.27 -6.35 -17.64
C GLU A 84 9.78 -6.39 -17.91
N THR A 85 10.56 -6.71 -16.88
CA THR A 85 12.02 -6.71 -16.94
C THR A 85 12.62 -8.11 -17.02
N GLY A 86 11.94 -9.10 -16.47
CA GLY A 86 12.43 -10.47 -16.30
C GLY A 86 13.45 -10.63 -15.17
N LEU A 87 13.59 -9.63 -14.28
CA LEU A 87 14.45 -9.78 -13.11
C LEU A 87 13.93 -10.86 -12.16
N ARG A 88 14.87 -11.57 -11.52
CA ARG A 88 14.59 -12.63 -10.56
C ARG A 88 15.31 -12.36 -9.24
N ALA A 89 14.60 -12.50 -8.13
CA ALA A 89 15.20 -12.45 -6.81
C ALA A 89 16.07 -13.70 -6.56
N GLU A 90 17.27 -13.48 -6.03
CA GLU A 90 18.17 -14.52 -5.57
C GLU A 90 18.61 -14.17 -4.14
N PHE A 91 18.06 -14.90 -3.16
CA PHE A 91 18.32 -14.59 -1.76
C PHE A 91 19.76 -14.93 -1.37
N ILE A 92 20.43 -13.97 -0.71
CA ILE A 92 21.83 -14.10 -0.34
C ILE A 92 22.00 -15.28 0.64
N GLY A 93 22.96 -16.16 0.36
CA GLY A 93 23.21 -17.33 1.21
C GLY A 93 22.20 -18.46 1.06
N GLY A 94 21.26 -18.37 0.11
CA GLY A 94 20.26 -19.41 -0.12
C GLY A 94 19.18 -19.49 0.97
N GLY A 95 18.86 -18.34 1.61
CA GLY A 95 17.82 -18.28 2.64
C GLY A 95 16.46 -18.74 2.11
N ASP A 96 15.71 -19.42 2.96
CA ASP A 96 14.31 -19.81 2.68
C ASP A 96 13.40 -18.61 2.91
N CYS A 97 13.25 -17.81 1.85
CA CYS A 97 12.44 -16.61 1.85
C CYS A 97 11.12 -16.82 1.11
N PRO A 98 10.04 -16.13 1.54
CA PRO A 98 8.80 -16.11 0.76
C PRO A 98 9.06 -15.66 -0.67
N GLU A 99 8.75 -16.54 -1.62
CA GLU A 99 8.95 -16.27 -3.05
C GLU A 99 7.82 -15.42 -3.63
N ILE A 100 8.14 -14.71 -4.70
CA ILE A 100 7.15 -13.99 -5.51
C ILE A 100 6.25 -15.02 -6.21
N ASP A 101 4.96 -14.69 -6.30
CA ASP A 101 4.04 -15.43 -7.16
C ASP A 101 4.55 -15.51 -8.60
N SER A 102 4.11 -16.51 -9.33
CA SER A 102 4.45 -16.73 -10.74
C SER A 102 4.01 -15.59 -11.67
N GLU A 103 3.19 -14.65 -11.20
CA GLU A 103 2.81 -13.47 -11.98
C GLU A 103 3.98 -12.48 -12.11
N GLN A 104 4.16 -11.98 -13.32
CA GLN A 104 5.10 -10.92 -13.63
C GLN A 104 4.73 -9.62 -12.91
N TRP A 105 5.71 -8.77 -12.62
CA TRP A 105 5.49 -7.52 -11.90
C TRP A 105 4.69 -6.49 -12.71
N ALA A 106 4.82 -6.46 -14.04
CA ALA A 106 4.19 -5.48 -14.94
C ALA A 106 3.21 -6.12 -15.94
N ILE A 107 2.28 -6.93 -15.44
CA ILE A 107 1.27 -7.58 -16.30
C ILE A 107 0.24 -6.57 -16.76
N ASP A 108 0.01 -6.52 -18.08
CA ASP A 108 -1.08 -5.75 -18.66
C ASP A 108 -2.41 -6.52 -18.57
N TYR A 109 -3.32 -5.99 -17.77
CA TYR A 109 -4.68 -6.50 -17.63
C TYR A 109 -5.71 -5.77 -18.52
N SER A 110 -5.29 -4.78 -19.32
CA SER A 110 -6.22 -3.93 -20.09
C SER A 110 -7.08 -4.74 -21.05
N HIS A 111 -6.54 -5.78 -21.65
CA HIS A 111 -7.24 -6.69 -22.57
C HIS A 111 -7.95 -7.85 -21.86
N LYS A 112 -7.53 -8.24 -20.66
CA LYS A 112 -8.13 -9.35 -19.90
C LYS A 112 -9.29 -8.91 -19.01
N ARG A 113 -9.24 -7.66 -18.52
CA ARG A 113 -10.21 -7.12 -17.55
C ARG A 113 -10.61 -5.72 -17.99
N ARG A 114 -11.84 -5.56 -18.45
CA ARG A 114 -12.35 -4.22 -18.83
C ARG A 114 -12.00 -3.17 -17.77
N GLY A 115 -11.04 -2.29 -18.08
CA GLY A 115 -10.56 -1.20 -17.24
C GLY A 115 -9.53 -1.56 -16.19
N ALA A 116 -8.83 -2.64 -16.36
CA ALA A 116 -7.61 -2.88 -15.61
C ALA A 116 -6.47 -2.05 -16.20
N ALA A 117 -5.59 -1.63 -15.33
CA ALA A 117 -4.30 -1.05 -15.64
C ALA A 117 -3.22 -2.15 -15.53
N ILE A 118 -1.97 -1.78 -15.72
CA ILE A 118 -0.81 -2.64 -15.46
C ILE A 118 -0.80 -3.11 -13.98
N HIS A 119 -0.44 -4.35 -13.73
CA HIS A 119 -0.03 -4.83 -12.41
C HIS A 119 1.34 -4.22 -12.11
N LYS A 120 1.48 -3.36 -11.18
CA LYS A 120 2.70 -2.58 -10.95
C LYS A 120 3.36 -2.95 -9.63
N GLY A 121 3.61 -4.24 -9.45
CA GLY A 121 4.19 -4.79 -8.25
C GLY A 121 4.29 -6.31 -8.34
N VAL A 122 4.76 -6.91 -7.28
CA VAL A 122 4.84 -8.36 -7.13
C VAL A 122 3.93 -8.80 -5.99
N ASP A 123 3.30 -9.95 -6.13
CA ASP A 123 2.51 -10.55 -5.07
C ASP A 123 3.38 -11.62 -4.37
N ILE A 124 3.52 -11.49 -3.06
CA ILE A 124 4.31 -12.39 -2.22
C ILE A 124 3.34 -13.13 -1.30
N PRO A 125 3.00 -14.39 -1.59
CA PRO A 125 2.07 -15.17 -0.79
C PRO A 125 2.64 -15.47 0.59
N GLN A 126 1.84 -15.20 1.61
CA GLN A 126 2.13 -15.55 3.00
C GLN A 126 0.81 -15.74 3.75
N PRO A 127 0.75 -16.57 4.78
CA PRO A 127 -0.44 -16.73 5.62
C PRO A 127 -0.94 -15.39 6.18
N GLU A 128 -2.25 -15.26 6.37
CA GLU A 128 -2.84 -14.12 7.06
C GLU A 128 -2.19 -13.91 8.43
N GLY A 129 -1.90 -12.65 8.73
CA GLY A 129 -1.25 -12.27 9.99
C GLY A 129 0.28 -12.31 9.97
N THR A 130 0.92 -12.82 8.92
CA THR A 130 2.39 -12.80 8.81
C THR A 130 2.91 -11.35 8.83
N PRO A 131 3.88 -11.02 9.72
CA PRO A 131 4.41 -9.68 9.85
C PRO A 131 5.15 -9.21 8.59
N ILE A 132 4.82 -8.01 8.13
CA ILE A 132 5.47 -7.33 7.01
C ILE A 132 6.50 -6.34 7.55
N ARG A 133 7.69 -6.34 7.00
CA ARG A 133 8.83 -5.53 7.41
C ARG A 133 9.05 -4.34 6.47
N ALA A 134 9.45 -3.20 7.04
CA ALA A 134 9.93 -2.06 6.25
C ALA A 134 11.20 -2.45 5.50
N VAL A 135 11.21 -2.31 4.18
CA VAL A 135 12.33 -2.74 3.32
C VAL A 135 13.57 -1.87 3.40
N ALA A 136 13.44 -0.66 3.97
CA ALA A 136 14.53 0.29 4.23
C ALA A 136 14.10 1.27 5.34
N ASN A 137 15.05 2.07 5.85
CA ASN A 137 14.69 3.22 6.66
C ASN A 137 13.84 4.19 5.85
N GLY A 138 12.94 4.92 6.48
CA GLY A 138 12.09 5.87 5.76
C GLY A 138 11.05 6.55 6.63
N MET A 139 10.06 7.14 5.98
CA MET A 139 8.96 7.87 6.59
C MET A 139 7.61 7.37 6.06
N VAL A 140 6.62 7.22 6.92
CA VAL A 140 5.24 6.92 6.51
C VAL A 140 4.65 8.14 5.80
N VAL A 141 4.32 8.02 4.52
CA VAL A 141 3.75 9.11 3.71
C VAL A 141 2.29 8.88 3.32
N GLY A 142 1.79 7.66 3.45
CA GLY A 142 0.40 7.36 3.13
C GLY A 142 -0.12 6.13 3.86
N LYS A 143 -1.37 6.18 4.28
CA LYS A 143 -2.15 5.03 4.77
C LYS A 143 -3.56 5.16 4.21
N PHE A 144 -4.10 4.08 3.67
CA PHE A 144 -5.41 4.11 3.03
C PHE A 144 -6.21 2.84 3.34
N ALA A 145 -7.45 3.02 3.79
CA ALA A 145 -8.41 1.94 3.90
C ALA A 145 -9.33 1.96 2.67
N ASN A 146 -9.15 1.03 1.77
CA ASN A 146 -9.81 1.01 0.47
C ASN A 146 -10.57 -0.29 0.21
N GLU A 147 -11.38 -0.74 1.16
CA GLU A 147 -12.12 -1.99 1.03
C GLU A 147 -13.02 -2.07 -0.21
N GLY A 148 -13.52 -0.93 -0.68
CA GLY A 148 -14.32 -0.82 -1.91
C GLY A 148 -13.53 -0.90 -3.21
N ASN A 149 -12.20 -0.89 -3.16
CA ASN A 149 -11.33 -1.05 -4.32
C ASN A 149 -10.50 -2.34 -4.24
N ARG A 150 -9.61 -2.55 -5.20
CA ARG A 150 -8.79 -3.78 -5.27
C ARG A 150 -7.60 -3.78 -4.31
N LYS A 151 -7.12 -2.61 -3.90
CA LYS A 151 -5.91 -2.49 -3.07
C LYS A 151 -6.16 -2.87 -1.60
N GLY A 152 -7.38 -2.65 -1.10
CA GLY A 152 -7.67 -2.90 0.30
C GLY A 152 -6.97 -1.91 1.23
N ILE A 153 -6.42 -2.41 2.31
CA ILE A 153 -5.66 -1.62 3.28
C ILE A 153 -4.21 -1.50 2.82
N GLU A 154 -3.66 -0.30 2.93
CA GLU A 154 -2.37 0.05 2.34
C GLU A 154 -1.57 0.98 3.25
N ILE A 155 -0.24 0.78 3.30
CA ILE A 155 0.74 1.73 3.82
C ILE A 155 1.78 2.04 2.76
N MET A 156 2.26 3.28 2.71
CA MET A 156 3.38 3.69 1.85
C MET A 156 4.45 4.38 2.66
N LEU A 157 5.68 4.00 2.40
CA LEU A 157 6.88 4.62 2.95
C LEU A 157 7.61 5.40 1.85
N ARG A 158 8.20 6.54 2.22
CA ARG A 158 9.14 7.31 1.41
C ARG A 158 10.54 7.14 1.96
N HIS A 159 11.49 6.94 1.08
CA HIS A 159 12.89 6.73 1.41
C HIS A 159 13.75 7.74 0.69
N THR A 160 14.69 8.34 1.40
CA THR A 160 15.71 9.22 0.83
C THR A 160 16.80 8.41 0.11
N PRO A 161 17.59 9.06 -0.78
CA PRO A 161 18.78 8.42 -1.35
C PRO A 161 19.77 7.91 -0.30
N ALA A 162 19.92 8.62 0.83
CA ALA A 162 20.81 8.22 1.92
C ALA A 162 20.33 6.94 2.62
N GLU A 163 19.01 6.77 2.78
CA GLU A 163 18.39 5.62 3.46
C GLU A 163 18.47 4.35 2.64
N THR A 164 18.36 4.45 1.31
CA THR A 164 18.40 3.28 0.41
C THR A 164 19.76 3.06 -0.23
N GLY A 165 20.60 4.09 -0.33
CA GLY A 165 21.84 4.06 -1.13
C GLY A 165 21.59 4.11 -2.65
N LEU A 166 20.35 4.34 -3.09
CA LEU A 166 20.00 4.58 -4.49
C LEU A 166 20.14 6.07 -4.82
N PRO A 167 20.42 6.45 -6.07
CA PRO A 167 20.66 7.87 -6.44
C PRO A 167 19.36 8.67 -6.64
N PHE A 168 18.24 8.22 -6.10
CA PHE A 168 16.93 8.83 -6.25
C PHE A 168 16.05 8.52 -5.03
N TRP A 169 14.97 9.28 -4.89
CA TRP A 169 13.93 9.05 -3.90
C TRP A 169 13.11 7.83 -4.28
N THR A 170 12.82 6.97 -3.31
CA THR A 170 12.00 5.77 -3.53
C THR A 170 10.80 5.75 -2.62
N TYR A 171 9.77 5.04 -3.06
CA TYR A 171 8.51 4.87 -2.33
C TYR A 171 8.14 3.40 -2.38
N SER A 172 8.08 2.76 -1.22
CA SER A 172 7.62 1.38 -1.11
C SER A 172 6.15 1.34 -0.71
N GLN A 173 5.37 0.58 -1.45
CA GLN A 173 3.94 0.42 -1.27
C GLN A 173 3.64 -1.01 -0.84
N TYR A 174 2.86 -1.14 0.22
CA TYR A 174 2.45 -2.42 0.80
C TYR A 174 0.92 -2.44 0.84
N THR A 175 0.29 -3.37 0.13
CA THR A 175 -1.17 -3.45 0.03
C THR A 175 -1.70 -4.82 0.43
N HIS A 176 -3.01 -4.92 0.58
CA HIS A 176 -3.74 -6.08 1.07
C HIS A 176 -3.48 -6.40 2.54
N LEU A 177 -3.14 -5.38 3.34
CA LEU A 177 -2.88 -5.55 4.77
C LEU A 177 -4.11 -6.03 5.53
N LEU A 178 -3.88 -6.72 6.64
CA LEU A 178 -4.93 -7.18 7.55
C LEU A 178 -5.65 -6.00 8.19
N ASP A 179 -4.88 -5.08 8.76
CA ASP A 179 -5.36 -3.91 9.48
C ASP A 179 -4.59 -2.66 9.07
N MET A 180 -5.15 -1.50 9.40
CA MET A 180 -4.47 -0.23 9.24
C MET A 180 -3.25 -0.18 10.16
N SER A 181 -2.07 0.09 9.59
CA SER A 181 -0.85 0.25 10.38
C SER A 181 -1.04 1.26 11.52
N PRO A 182 -0.59 0.97 12.75
CA PRO A 182 -0.66 1.89 13.87
C PRO A 182 0.26 3.11 13.72
N LEU A 183 1.27 3.02 12.85
CA LEU A 183 2.24 4.09 12.64
C LEU A 183 1.57 5.34 12.08
N PRO A 184 1.75 6.54 12.68
CA PRO A 184 1.18 7.77 12.14
C PRO A 184 1.88 8.20 10.85
N ILE A 185 1.18 9.00 10.03
CA ILE A 185 1.80 9.66 8.87
C ILE A 185 2.86 10.65 9.40
N GLY A 186 4.03 10.67 8.74
CA GLY A 186 5.20 11.42 9.19
C GLY A 186 6.11 10.65 10.16
N ALA A 187 5.68 9.50 10.68
CA ALA A 187 6.55 8.69 11.51
C ALA A 187 7.74 8.15 10.71
N THR A 188 8.93 8.24 11.31
CA THR A 188 10.11 7.53 10.80
C THR A 188 10.00 6.05 11.13
N VAL A 189 10.45 5.21 10.21
CA VAL A 189 10.54 3.76 10.38
C VAL A 189 11.98 3.30 10.18
N LYS A 190 12.36 2.24 10.86
CA LYS A 190 13.65 1.57 10.66
C LYS A 190 13.48 0.38 9.73
N MET A 191 14.48 0.09 8.92
CA MET A 191 14.57 -1.14 8.16
C MET A 191 14.36 -2.35 9.08
N GLY A 192 13.52 -3.31 8.66
CA GLY A 192 13.16 -4.48 9.48
C GLY A 192 12.04 -4.23 10.51
N GLN A 193 11.63 -2.99 10.75
CA GLN A 193 10.50 -2.69 11.63
C GLN A 193 9.20 -3.27 11.06
N GLU A 194 8.36 -3.88 11.91
CA GLU A 194 7.01 -4.29 11.51
C GLU A 194 6.15 -3.06 11.19
N ILE A 195 5.52 -3.08 10.02
CA ILE A 195 4.68 -1.98 9.53
C ILE A 195 3.23 -2.39 9.25
N GLY A 196 2.95 -3.68 9.27
CA GLY A 196 1.65 -4.27 9.03
C GLY A 196 1.71 -5.78 8.99
N LYS A 197 0.58 -6.40 8.65
CA LYS A 197 0.46 -7.86 8.54
C LYS A 197 -0.20 -8.24 7.22
N THR A 198 0.20 -9.37 6.67
CA THR A 198 -0.35 -9.94 5.44
C THR A 198 -1.82 -10.27 5.57
N SER A 199 -2.58 -10.05 4.52
CA SER A 199 -3.95 -10.51 4.34
C SER A 199 -4.32 -10.49 2.85
N ASN A 200 -5.60 -10.49 2.56
CA ASN A 200 -6.16 -10.33 1.22
C ASN A 200 -7.22 -9.22 1.17
N SER A 201 -7.06 -8.18 1.98
CA SER A 201 -8.03 -7.08 2.04
C SER A 201 -8.30 -6.43 0.68
N GLY A 202 -9.47 -5.80 0.53
CA GLY A 202 -9.96 -5.22 -0.70
C GLY A 202 -11.05 -6.05 -1.39
N ARG A 203 -11.83 -5.39 -2.25
CA ARG A 203 -13.08 -5.92 -2.83
C ARG A 203 -12.97 -7.30 -3.48
N MET A 204 -11.85 -7.61 -4.11
CA MET A 204 -11.65 -8.88 -4.81
C MET A 204 -10.89 -9.91 -3.96
N GLY A 205 -10.13 -9.46 -2.94
CA GLY A 205 -9.24 -10.32 -2.18
C GLY A 205 -9.97 -11.46 -1.49
N ARG A 206 -10.94 -11.14 -0.67
CA ARG A 206 -11.71 -12.11 0.15
C ARG A 206 -12.50 -13.16 -0.63
N ARG A 207 -12.64 -13.01 -1.94
CA ARG A 207 -13.46 -13.91 -2.78
C ARG A 207 -12.65 -14.81 -3.71
N ILE A 208 -11.49 -14.37 -4.18
CA ILE A 208 -10.78 -15.02 -5.28
C ILE A 208 -9.26 -15.00 -5.15
N ARG A 209 -8.71 -14.39 -4.11
CA ARG A 209 -7.27 -14.33 -3.88
C ARG A 209 -6.88 -15.11 -2.64
N ARG A 210 -5.71 -15.73 -2.68
CA ARG A 210 -4.98 -16.16 -1.50
C ARG A 210 -4.46 -14.93 -0.76
N ASP A 211 -4.06 -15.12 0.50
CA ASP A 211 -3.37 -14.11 1.27
C ASP A 211 -2.02 -13.84 0.65
N ALA A 212 -1.71 -12.58 0.42
CA ALA A 212 -0.45 -12.16 -0.18
C ALA A 212 -0.21 -10.66 0.06
N LEU A 213 1.03 -10.29 0.27
CA LEU A 213 1.44 -8.90 0.14
C LEU A 213 1.56 -8.54 -1.34
N HIS A 214 0.84 -7.50 -1.79
CA HIS A 214 1.22 -6.83 -3.03
C HIS A 214 2.24 -5.75 -2.69
N PHE A 215 3.45 -5.91 -3.20
CA PHE A 215 4.60 -5.05 -2.97
C PHE A 215 4.99 -4.32 -4.25
N ALA A 216 5.07 -2.99 -4.18
CA ALA A 216 5.39 -2.15 -5.33
C ALA A 216 6.39 -1.05 -4.96
N ILE A 217 7.20 -0.64 -5.93
CA ILE A 217 8.17 0.42 -5.78
C ILE A 217 7.93 1.51 -6.82
N LEU A 218 7.95 2.77 -6.35
CA LEU A 218 8.04 3.93 -7.21
C LEU A 218 9.35 4.67 -6.91
N TYR A 219 9.83 5.45 -7.86
CA TYR A 219 10.97 6.32 -7.65
C TYR A 219 10.84 7.65 -8.38
N SER A 220 11.60 8.65 -7.95
CA SER A 220 11.73 9.94 -8.61
C SER A 220 13.10 10.54 -8.35
N LYS A 221 13.61 11.27 -9.33
CA LYS A 221 14.82 12.08 -9.16
C LYS A 221 14.55 13.37 -8.38
N GLN A 222 13.26 13.74 -8.23
CA GLN A 222 12.82 14.92 -7.51
C GLN A 222 12.41 14.53 -6.07
N PRO A 223 12.70 15.40 -5.09
CA PRO A 223 12.29 15.17 -3.70
C PRO A 223 10.78 15.34 -3.48
N GLY A 224 10.08 16.01 -4.40
CA GLY A 224 8.69 16.38 -4.27
C GLY A 224 7.74 15.18 -4.34
N TRP A 225 6.66 15.25 -3.56
CA TRP A 225 5.63 14.23 -3.52
C TRP A 225 4.31 14.81 -3.00
N SER A 226 3.22 14.13 -3.27
CA SER A 226 1.90 14.53 -2.82
C SER A 226 1.11 13.34 -2.30
N ARG A 227 0.21 13.59 -1.37
CA ARG A 227 -0.81 12.65 -0.91
C ARG A 227 -2.19 13.25 -1.17
N ALA A 228 -3.03 12.53 -1.91
CA ALA A 228 -4.39 12.97 -2.19
C ALA A 228 -5.36 11.78 -2.27
N GLY A 229 -6.44 11.87 -1.50
CA GLY A 229 -7.48 10.86 -1.52
C GLY A 229 -6.96 9.47 -1.12
N ARG A 230 -6.65 8.64 -2.11
CA ARG A 230 -6.28 7.21 -1.93
C ARG A 230 -4.97 6.86 -2.62
N PHE A 231 -4.05 7.78 -2.73
CA PHE A 231 -2.76 7.54 -3.37
C PHE A 231 -1.70 8.51 -2.87
N VAL A 232 -0.45 8.09 -3.00
CA VAL A 232 0.74 8.93 -2.96
C VAL A 232 1.29 9.01 -4.39
N ALA A 233 1.74 10.17 -4.80
CA ALA A 233 2.35 10.40 -6.10
C ALA A 233 3.68 11.13 -5.90
N PRO A 234 4.82 10.51 -6.30
CA PRO A 234 6.08 11.23 -6.43
C PRO A 234 5.99 12.28 -7.54
N GLU A 235 6.60 13.42 -7.36
CA GLU A 235 6.82 14.37 -8.44
C GLU A 235 7.72 13.71 -9.50
N ASP A 236 7.36 13.85 -10.78
CA ASP A 236 8.04 13.19 -11.91
C ASP A 236 8.35 11.71 -11.65
N GLY A 237 7.38 10.97 -11.09
CA GLY A 237 7.55 9.61 -10.63
C GLY A 237 7.58 8.57 -11.75
N TYR A 238 8.19 7.43 -11.43
CA TYR A 238 8.28 6.22 -12.25
C TYR A 238 7.99 4.99 -11.42
N TRP A 239 7.48 3.94 -12.07
CA TRP A 239 7.43 2.60 -11.50
C TRP A 239 8.79 1.92 -11.64
N MET A 240 9.15 1.12 -10.66
CA MET A 240 10.35 0.29 -10.64
C MET A 240 9.94 -1.16 -10.42
N ASP A 241 10.54 -2.09 -11.15
CA ASP A 241 10.46 -3.50 -10.78
C ASP A 241 10.94 -3.66 -9.33
N PRO A 242 10.15 -4.25 -8.43
CA PRO A 242 10.55 -4.44 -7.03
C PRO A 242 11.88 -5.17 -6.85
N ASN A 243 12.25 -6.07 -7.77
CA ASN A 243 13.57 -6.71 -7.75
C ASN A 243 14.69 -5.72 -8.06
N ALA A 244 14.44 -4.71 -8.93
CA ALA A 244 15.44 -3.68 -9.25
C ALA A 244 15.79 -2.81 -8.03
N PHE A 245 14.88 -2.70 -7.07
CA PHE A 245 15.14 -2.00 -5.81
C PHE A 245 16.38 -2.54 -5.07
N TYR A 246 16.71 -3.82 -5.21
CA TYR A 246 17.85 -4.48 -4.55
C TYR A 246 19.16 -4.42 -5.36
N ARG A 247 19.14 -3.96 -6.61
CA ARG A 247 20.35 -3.83 -7.42
C ARG A 247 21.32 -2.82 -6.81
N THR A 248 22.59 -3.17 -6.78
CA THR A 248 23.68 -2.32 -6.24
C THR A 248 24.31 -1.40 -7.29
N ALA A 249 24.00 -1.64 -8.56
CA ALA A 249 24.52 -0.89 -9.70
C ALA A 249 23.44 -0.69 -10.79
N PRO A 250 23.54 0.36 -11.62
CA PRO A 250 22.63 0.59 -12.74
C PRO A 250 22.66 -0.57 -13.76
N PRO A 251 21.65 -0.68 -14.62
CA PRO A 251 20.47 0.19 -14.70
C PRO A 251 19.43 -0.14 -13.63
N TRP A 252 18.52 0.84 -13.34
CA TRP A 252 17.36 0.63 -12.47
C TRP A 252 16.03 0.89 -13.20
N ASP A 253 16.06 1.54 -14.36
CA ASP A 253 14.85 1.75 -15.15
C ASP A 253 14.44 0.48 -15.90
N SER A 254 13.13 0.23 -15.95
CA SER A 254 12.59 -1.02 -16.48
C SER A 254 12.90 -1.25 -17.96
N ARG A 255 13.03 -0.18 -18.76
CA ARG A 255 13.33 -0.31 -20.19
C ARG A 255 14.75 -0.83 -20.42
N ALA A 256 15.73 -0.27 -19.73
CA ALA A 256 17.11 -0.75 -19.81
C ALA A 256 17.25 -2.15 -19.21
N LEU A 257 16.57 -2.41 -18.08
CA LEU A 257 16.55 -3.73 -17.43
C LEU A 257 15.98 -4.82 -18.34
N SER A 258 14.93 -4.54 -19.10
CA SER A 258 14.31 -5.51 -20.01
C SER A 258 15.27 -5.97 -21.12
N GLN A 259 16.26 -5.17 -21.45
CA GLN A 259 17.27 -5.45 -22.49
C GLN A 259 18.50 -6.21 -21.95
N LEU A 260 18.60 -6.43 -20.65
CA LEU A 260 19.70 -7.20 -20.10
C LEU A 260 19.67 -8.66 -20.57
N PRO A 261 20.84 -9.28 -20.82
CA PRO A 261 20.95 -10.72 -20.99
C PRO A 261 20.39 -11.48 -19.76
N ASP A 262 19.89 -12.68 -19.98
CA ASP A 262 19.23 -13.45 -18.91
C ASP A 262 20.13 -13.81 -17.74
N ASP A 263 21.42 -14.01 -17.99
CA ASP A 263 22.46 -14.24 -16.99
C ASP A 263 22.74 -13.01 -16.10
N GLN A 264 22.31 -11.81 -16.50
CA GLN A 264 22.41 -10.56 -15.73
C GLN A 264 21.08 -10.18 -15.02
N LYS A 265 20.04 -11.00 -15.12
CA LYS A 265 18.73 -10.75 -14.54
C LYS A 265 18.56 -11.29 -13.11
N GLY A 266 19.52 -12.03 -12.59
CA GLY A 266 19.57 -12.41 -11.18
C GLY A 266 19.91 -11.22 -10.28
N VAL A 267 19.12 -10.97 -9.25
CA VAL A 267 19.32 -9.87 -8.29
C VAL A 267 19.53 -10.43 -6.90
N LYS A 268 20.68 -10.17 -6.30
CA LYS A 268 20.99 -10.59 -4.92
C LYS A 268 20.16 -9.76 -3.94
N VAL A 269 19.28 -10.43 -3.20
CA VAL A 269 18.33 -9.83 -2.27
C VAL A 269 18.75 -10.10 -0.83
N PRO A 270 19.08 -9.07 -0.05
CA PRO A 270 19.29 -9.19 1.38
C PRO A 270 17.96 -9.34 2.13
N TYR A 271 18.00 -9.99 3.27
CA TYR A 271 16.83 -10.20 4.13
C TYR A 271 17.20 -10.11 5.62
N MET A 272 16.18 -10.07 6.46
CA MET A 272 16.28 -10.18 7.91
C MET A 272 16.01 -11.62 8.32
N LYS A 273 16.84 -12.16 9.19
CA LYS A 273 16.69 -13.49 9.80
C LYS A 273 15.73 -13.45 10.99
N GLU A 274 15.30 -14.60 11.47
CA GLU A 274 14.43 -14.74 12.64
C GLU A 274 15.01 -14.08 13.91
N ASP A 275 16.32 -14.12 14.10
CA ASP A 275 17.00 -13.48 15.21
C ASP A 275 17.10 -11.94 15.10
N GLY A 276 16.55 -11.37 14.04
CA GLY A 276 16.58 -9.94 13.75
C GLY A 276 17.86 -9.42 13.11
N SER A 277 18.86 -10.28 12.88
CA SER A 277 20.08 -9.91 12.15
C SER A 277 19.82 -9.82 10.65
N PHE A 278 20.65 -9.06 9.93
CA PHE A 278 20.61 -8.99 8.48
C PHE A 278 21.68 -9.89 7.87
N VAL A 279 21.31 -10.69 6.86
CA VAL A 279 22.26 -11.57 6.16
C VAL A 279 23.43 -10.81 5.57
N GLN A 280 23.23 -9.53 5.24
CA GLN A 280 24.29 -8.59 4.83
C GLN A 280 24.25 -7.37 5.76
N PRO A 281 25.10 -7.28 6.80
CA PRO A 281 25.01 -6.26 7.86
C PRO A 281 25.06 -4.81 7.36
N ALA A 282 25.80 -4.55 6.26
CA ALA A 282 25.92 -3.20 5.68
C ALA A 282 24.79 -2.86 4.69
N THR A 283 23.80 -3.72 4.51
CA THR A 283 22.71 -3.44 3.57
C THR A 283 21.85 -2.28 4.06
N LYS A 284 21.29 -1.54 3.13
CA LYS A 284 20.29 -0.50 3.38
C LYS A 284 18.89 -0.90 2.91
N ARG A 285 18.74 -2.11 2.38
CA ARG A 285 17.50 -2.63 1.78
C ARG A 285 17.39 -4.11 2.04
N ILE A 286 16.21 -4.58 2.45
CA ILE A 286 15.93 -5.99 2.74
C ILE A 286 14.60 -6.43 2.14
N TRP A 287 14.40 -7.73 2.01
CA TRP A 287 13.12 -8.32 1.66
C TRP A 287 12.05 -7.98 2.70
N PRO A 288 10.76 -7.82 2.32
CA PRO A 288 9.70 -7.40 3.24
C PRO A 288 9.27 -8.45 4.25
N TYR A 289 9.89 -9.62 4.25
CA TYR A 289 9.65 -10.69 5.20
C TYR A 289 10.94 -11.18 5.85
N VAL A 290 10.79 -11.79 7.02
CA VAL A 290 11.85 -12.57 7.67
C VAL A 290 12.05 -13.86 6.88
N CYS A 291 13.28 -14.33 6.78
CA CYS A 291 13.65 -15.58 6.14
C CYS A 291 14.51 -16.44 7.08
N ASP A 292 14.49 -17.78 6.86
CA ASP A 292 15.26 -18.77 7.59
C ASP A 292 16.63 -19.05 6.96
#